data_2499c84ff63b7f40dc7c122d93b5350d
#
_entry.id   2499c84ff63b7f40dc7c122d93b5350d
#
_cell.length_a   1.000
_cell.length_b   1.000
_cell.length_c   1.000
_cell.angle_alpha   90.00
_cell.angle_beta   90.00
_cell.angle_gamma   90.00
#
_symmetry.space_group_name_H-M   'P 1'
#
loop_
_entity.id
_entity.type
_entity.pdbx_description
1 polymer ?
#
loop_
_entity_poly.entity_id
_entity_poly.type
_entity_poly.pdbx_seq_one_letter_code
_entity_poly.pdbx_strand_id
1 'polypeptide(L)'
;IQSITNISTDASNLERLNRWSSAFRLFEERPFFGWGPGTYQFVYAPYQLSMNQTIITTNHGDGGNAHSEYIGALADMGVIGSLIVILLVIVSVYKGLMTYKKAKNKESKILVLAATLAIISYFTHGVLNNFLDTDKLAVPVWSCLAIITVIDVYHSGKTNYFDPISEDQ
;
A
#
# COMPACT_ATOMS: atom_id res chain seq x y z
N ILE A 1 -10.98 24.53 -5.09
CA ILE A 1 -10.09 25.30 -4.17
C ILE A 1 -10.78 25.52 -2.82
N GLN A 2 -12.09 25.80 -2.76
CA GLN A 2 -12.81 25.97 -1.48
C GLN A 2 -12.84 24.71 -0.59
N SER A 3 -12.83 23.51 -1.16
CA SER A 3 -12.82 22.23 -0.44
C SER A 3 -11.52 22.00 0.34
N ILE A 4 -10.38 22.55 -0.11
CA ILE A 4 -9.09 22.38 0.56
C ILE A 4 -8.97 23.25 1.82
N THR A 5 -9.70 24.37 1.87
CA THR A 5 -9.65 25.32 3.00
C THR A 5 -10.66 25.05 4.09
N ASN A 6 -11.66 24.20 3.86
CA ASN A 6 -12.78 23.98 4.76
C ASN A 6 -12.82 22.51 5.30
N ILE A 7 -11.71 22.10 5.91
CA ILE A 7 -11.53 20.72 6.41
C ILE A 7 -12.62 20.32 7.42
N SER A 8 -13.12 21.25 8.20
CA SER A 8 -14.12 20.99 9.26
C SER A 8 -15.57 20.92 8.78
N THR A 9 -15.87 21.28 7.55
CA THR A 9 -17.24 21.32 7.00
C THR A 9 -17.43 20.42 5.78
N ASP A 10 -16.35 19.92 5.20
CA ASP A 10 -16.44 18.97 4.08
C ASP A 10 -16.75 17.57 4.61
N ALA A 11 -17.91 17.03 4.25
CA ALA A 11 -18.37 15.71 4.68
C ALA A 11 -17.37 14.60 4.36
N SER A 12 -16.62 14.70 3.26
CA SER A 12 -15.60 13.73 2.89
C SER A 12 -14.39 13.76 3.82
N ASN A 13 -13.96 14.94 4.26
CA ASN A 13 -12.85 15.07 5.20
C ASN A 13 -13.24 14.63 6.61
N LEU A 14 -14.45 14.96 7.06
CA LEU A 14 -14.99 14.51 8.34
C LEU A 14 -15.12 12.98 8.37
N GLU A 15 -15.56 12.37 7.26
CA GLU A 15 -15.66 10.91 7.17
C GLU A 15 -14.28 10.25 7.28
N ARG A 16 -13.24 10.79 6.63
CA ARG A 16 -11.86 10.29 6.79
C ARG A 16 -11.37 10.37 8.22
N LEU A 17 -11.57 11.51 8.88
CA LEU A 17 -11.19 11.69 10.28
C LEU A 17 -11.92 10.72 11.21
N ASN A 18 -13.21 10.48 10.96
CA ASN A 18 -14.00 9.52 11.71
C ASN A 18 -13.47 8.08 11.51
N ARG A 19 -13.14 7.72 10.27
CA ARG A 19 -12.55 6.43 9.91
C ARG A 19 -11.17 6.22 10.54
N TRP A 20 -10.32 7.23 10.53
CA TRP A 20 -9.02 7.18 11.20
C TRP A 20 -9.17 7.04 12.71
N SER A 21 -10.09 7.81 13.32
CA SER A 21 -10.39 7.68 14.74
C SER A 21 -10.86 6.27 15.11
N SER A 22 -11.72 5.67 14.28
CA SER A 22 -12.17 4.28 14.47
C SER A 22 -11.00 3.30 14.35
N ALA A 23 -10.11 3.49 13.38
CA ALA A 23 -8.93 2.65 13.19
C ALA A 23 -7.98 2.70 14.40
N PHE A 24 -7.74 3.88 14.97
CA PHE A 24 -6.90 4.02 16.17
C PHE A 24 -7.54 3.36 17.39
N ARG A 25 -8.85 3.45 17.58
CA ARG A 25 -9.56 2.75 18.66
C ARG A 25 -9.49 1.23 18.51
N LEU A 26 -9.68 0.73 17.30
CA LEU A 26 -9.48 -0.69 16.99
C LEU A 26 -8.06 -1.15 17.29
N PHE A 27 -7.08 -0.32 16.94
CA PHE A 27 -5.67 -0.59 17.25
C PHE A 27 -5.40 -0.62 18.76
N GLU A 28 -5.96 0.32 19.54
CA GLU A 28 -5.78 0.35 20.99
C GLU A 28 -6.27 -0.94 21.67
N GLU A 29 -7.33 -1.56 21.16
CA GLU A 29 -7.81 -2.85 21.69
C GLU A 29 -6.93 -4.03 21.34
N ARG A 30 -6.30 -4.03 20.14
CA ARG A 30 -5.46 -5.14 19.66
C ARG A 30 -4.15 -4.63 19.03
N PRO A 31 -3.23 -4.08 19.82
CA PRO A 31 -2.09 -3.33 19.28
C PRO A 31 -1.05 -4.19 18.57
N PHE A 32 -0.88 -5.46 18.91
CA PHE A 32 0.20 -6.29 18.35
C PHE A 32 -0.16 -6.93 17.02
N PHE A 33 -1.30 -7.57 16.92
CA PHE A 33 -1.71 -8.37 15.74
C PHE A 33 -2.95 -7.81 15.03
N GLY A 34 -3.58 -6.77 15.59
CA GLY A 34 -4.80 -6.20 15.03
C GLY A 34 -6.00 -7.14 15.09
N TRP A 35 -6.98 -6.88 14.24
CA TRP A 35 -8.23 -7.62 14.15
C TRP A 35 -8.21 -8.70 13.07
N GLY A 36 -7.23 -8.72 12.21
CA GLY A 36 -7.06 -9.59 11.05
C GLY A 36 -7.06 -8.81 9.74
N PRO A 37 -6.28 -9.24 8.73
CA PRO A 37 -6.24 -8.56 7.43
C PRO A 37 -7.63 -8.42 6.80
N GLY A 38 -7.99 -7.21 6.36
CA GLY A 38 -9.27 -6.90 5.72
C GLY A 38 -10.49 -6.90 6.63
N THR A 39 -10.32 -7.01 7.96
CA THR A 39 -11.45 -7.05 8.90
C THR A 39 -11.99 -5.68 9.28
N TYR A 40 -11.22 -4.63 9.09
CA TYR A 40 -11.62 -3.25 9.41
C TYR A 40 -13.03 -2.93 8.92
N GLN A 41 -13.34 -3.23 7.67
CA GLN A 41 -14.63 -2.97 7.03
C GLN A 41 -15.84 -3.57 7.75
N PHE A 42 -15.65 -4.61 8.57
CA PHE A 42 -16.72 -5.30 9.29
C PHE A 42 -16.84 -4.84 10.74
N VAL A 43 -15.76 -4.30 11.33
CA VAL A 43 -15.68 -4.05 12.78
C VAL A 43 -15.64 -2.57 13.15
N TYR A 44 -15.36 -1.64 12.21
CA TYR A 44 -15.14 -0.23 12.52
C TYR A 44 -16.39 0.53 12.95
N ALA A 45 -17.58 0.11 12.51
CA ALA A 45 -18.81 0.88 12.68
C ALA A 45 -19.13 1.27 14.13
N PRO A 46 -19.00 0.39 15.14
CA PRO A 46 -19.21 0.75 16.55
C PRO A 46 -18.20 1.74 17.12
N TYR A 47 -17.04 1.89 16.48
CA TYR A 47 -15.94 2.76 16.93
C TYR A 47 -16.00 4.18 16.37
N GLN A 48 -16.99 4.48 15.54
CA GLN A 48 -17.19 5.81 14.97
C GLN A 48 -17.60 6.82 16.04
N LEU A 49 -17.12 8.06 15.88
CA LEU A 49 -17.54 9.18 16.72
C LEU A 49 -18.83 9.76 16.19
N SER A 50 -19.90 9.73 17.00
CA SER A 50 -21.21 10.28 16.62
C SER A 50 -21.14 11.77 16.25
N MET A 51 -20.24 12.54 16.87
CA MET A 51 -20.02 13.95 16.55
C MET A 51 -19.42 14.19 15.15
N ASN A 52 -18.78 13.19 14.56
CA ASN A 52 -18.16 13.25 13.23
C ASN A 52 -18.98 12.53 12.16
N GLN A 53 -20.16 12.02 12.52
CA GLN A 53 -21.03 11.38 11.54
C GLN A 53 -21.59 12.40 10.56
N THR A 54 -21.62 12.02 9.29
CA THR A 54 -22.11 12.82 8.18
C THR A 54 -23.19 12.04 7.42
N ILE A 55 -23.80 12.66 6.43
CA ILE A 55 -24.80 12.01 5.56
C ILE A 55 -24.25 10.83 4.74
N ILE A 56 -22.93 10.73 4.62
CA ILE A 56 -22.22 9.65 3.90
C ILE A 56 -21.68 8.58 4.85
N THR A 57 -21.86 8.73 6.15
CA THR A 57 -21.37 7.78 7.14
C THR A 57 -22.17 6.48 7.08
N THR A 58 -21.48 5.35 7.01
CA THR A 58 -22.08 4.02 7.04
C THR A 58 -22.06 3.47 8.47
N ASN A 59 -23.22 3.03 8.97
CA ASN A 59 -23.40 2.58 10.36
C ASN A 59 -23.41 1.04 10.50
N HIS A 60 -23.34 0.30 9.41
CA HIS A 60 -23.59 -1.15 9.40
C HIS A 60 -22.38 -2.01 8.98
N GLY A 61 -21.18 -1.45 8.91
CA GLY A 61 -19.98 -2.23 8.60
C GLY A 61 -19.94 -2.77 7.15
N ASP A 62 -20.59 -2.12 6.24
CA ASP A 62 -20.78 -2.55 4.87
C ASP A 62 -19.70 -2.00 3.92
N GLY A 63 -18.46 -2.47 4.10
CA GLY A 63 -17.40 -2.27 3.11
C GLY A 63 -16.66 -0.96 3.21
N GLY A 64 -16.71 -0.25 4.34
CA GLY A 64 -15.89 0.95 4.54
C GLY A 64 -14.43 0.62 4.80
N ASN A 65 -13.53 1.43 4.25
CA ASN A 65 -12.09 1.32 4.52
C ASN A 65 -11.56 2.51 5.34
N ALA A 66 -10.33 2.41 5.85
CA ALA A 66 -9.72 3.46 6.66
C ALA A 66 -9.22 4.67 5.84
N HIS A 67 -9.40 4.69 4.53
CA HIS A 67 -8.86 5.72 3.62
C HIS A 67 -7.36 5.99 3.82
N SER A 68 -6.59 4.97 4.21
CA SER A 68 -5.14 5.00 4.31
C SER A 68 -4.61 3.56 4.37
N GLU A 69 -3.66 3.22 3.51
CA GLU A 69 -2.98 1.92 3.52
C GLU A 69 -2.26 1.68 4.85
N TYR A 70 -1.73 2.72 5.47
CA TYR A 70 -0.94 2.62 6.70
C TYR A 70 -1.83 2.53 7.94
N ILE A 71 -2.86 3.38 8.03
CA ILE A 71 -3.78 3.39 9.17
C ILE A 71 -4.68 2.16 9.13
N GLY A 72 -5.11 1.72 7.94
CA GLY A 72 -5.84 0.47 7.76
C GLY A 72 -5.02 -0.73 8.20
N ALA A 73 -3.77 -0.82 7.76
CA ALA A 73 -2.85 -1.86 8.19
C ALA A 73 -2.65 -1.88 9.71
N LEU A 74 -2.64 -0.70 10.37
CA LEU A 74 -2.49 -0.61 11.82
C LEU A 74 -3.69 -1.22 12.56
N ALA A 75 -4.91 -0.96 12.11
CA ALA A 75 -6.12 -1.55 12.68
C ALA A 75 -6.23 -3.04 12.39
N ASP A 76 -5.96 -3.45 11.15
CA ASP A 76 -6.11 -4.82 10.71
C ASP A 76 -5.03 -5.76 11.22
N MET A 77 -3.76 -5.32 11.21
CA MET A 77 -2.61 -6.18 11.46
C MET A 77 -1.74 -5.73 12.66
N GLY A 78 -2.13 -4.67 13.34
CA GLY A 78 -1.39 -4.11 14.46
C GLY A 78 -0.02 -3.55 14.09
N VAL A 79 0.82 -3.31 15.11
CA VAL A 79 2.18 -2.78 14.93
C VAL A 79 3.03 -3.71 14.06
N ILE A 80 2.94 -5.02 14.29
CA ILE A 80 3.79 -5.99 13.60
C ILE A 80 3.49 -5.97 12.09
N GLY A 81 2.22 -6.06 11.71
CA GLY A 81 1.83 -6.03 10.30
C GLY A 81 2.13 -4.68 9.63
N SER A 82 1.90 -3.57 10.34
CA SER A 82 2.22 -2.24 9.83
C SER A 82 3.72 -2.06 9.58
N LEU A 83 4.57 -2.56 10.46
CA LEU A 83 6.02 -2.54 10.25
C LEU A 83 6.44 -3.38 9.04
N ILE A 84 5.79 -4.53 8.81
CA ILE A 84 6.04 -5.36 7.63
C ILE A 84 5.65 -4.59 6.35
N VAL A 85 4.50 -3.91 6.33
CA VAL A 85 4.08 -3.09 5.18
C VAL A 85 5.08 -1.97 4.91
N ILE A 86 5.49 -1.23 5.94
CA ILE A 86 6.49 -0.15 5.80
C ILE A 86 7.83 -0.72 5.28
N LEU A 87 8.28 -1.84 5.83
CA LEU A 87 9.51 -2.50 5.40
C LEU A 87 9.42 -2.94 3.93
N LEU A 88 8.28 -3.49 3.51
CA LEU A 88 8.03 -3.85 2.12
C LEU A 88 8.19 -2.65 1.19
N VAL A 89 7.62 -1.51 1.53
CA VAL A 89 7.77 -0.27 0.75
C VAL A 89 9.24 0.15 0.65
N ILE A 90 9.93 0.21 1.79
CA ILE A 90 11.34 0.63 1.85
C ILE A 90 12.22 -0.32 1.02
N VAL A 91 12.06 -1.63 1.19
CA VAL A 91 12.83 -2.64 0.46
C VAL A 91 12.53 -2.58 -1.03
N SER A 92 11.28 -2.37 -1.42
CA SER A 92 10.88 -2.27 -2.83
C SER A 92 11.54 -1.08 -3.53
N VAL A 93 11.50 0.10 -2.90
CA VAL A 93 12.15 1.30 -3.43
C VAL A 93 13.67 1.14 -3.47
N TYR A 94 14.27 0.62 -2.39
CA TYR A 94 15.70 0.36 -2.33
C TYR A 94 16.15 -0.61 -3.44
N LYS A 95 15.42 -1.72 -3.60
CA LYS A 95 15.68 -2.70 -4.66
C LYS A 95 15.53 -2.09 -6.05
N GLY A 96 14.47 -1.34 -6.29
CA GLY A 96 14.28 -0.63 -7.56
C GLY A 96 15.47 0.28 -7.91
N LEU A 97 15.92 1.11 -6.96
CA LEU A 97 17.07 1.99 -7.16
C LEU A 97 18.38 1.23 -7.39
N MET A 98 18.61 0.13 -6.65
CA MET A 98 19.80 -0.71 -6.83
C MET A 98 19.78 -1.43 -8.17
N THR A 99 18.64 -1.98 -8.58
CA THR A 99 18.48 -2.65 -9.87
C THR A 99 18.66 -1.66 -11.02
N TYR A 100 18.13 -0.44 -10.92
CA TYR A 100 18.36 0.63 -11.89
C TYR A 100 19.85 0.92 -12.09
N LYS A 101 20.63 0.99 -11.00
CA LYS A 101 22.09 1.23 -11.08
C LYS A 101 22.83 0.07 -11.73
N LYS A 102 22.38 -1.18 -11.56
CA LYS A 102 23.03 -2.39 -12.04
C LYS A 102 22.61 -2.80 -13.45
N ALA A 103 21.42 -2.42 -13.88
CA ALA A 103 20.88 -2.79 -15.19
C ALA A 103 21.82 -2.31 -16.31
N LYS A 104 22.14 -3.19 -17.26
CA LYS A 104 23.12 -2.93 -18.32
C LYS A 104 22.49 -2.25 -19.54
N ASN A 105 21.27 -2.64 -19.91
CA ASN A 105 20.61 -2.11 -21.09
C ASN A 105 19.66 -0.96 -20.76
N LYS A 106 19.42 -0.08 -21.74
CA LYS A 106 18.58 1.11 -21.59
C LYS A 106 17.12 0.75 -21.30
N GLU A 107 16.60 -0.31 -21.91
CA GLU A 107 15.21 -0.75 -21.76
C GLU A 107 14.93 -1.21 -20.31
N SER A 108 15.79 -2.09 -19.78
CA SER A 108 15.69 -2.52 -18.38
C SER A 108 15.79 -1.35 -17.40
N LYS A 109 16.65 -0.36 -17.64
CA LYS A 109 16.74 0.85 -16.81
C LYS A 109 15.43 1.63 -16.83
N ILE A 110 14.85 1.85 -18.00
CA ILE A 110 13.59 2.58 -18.14
C ILE A 110 12.46 1.85 -17.41
N LEU A 111 12.33 0.53 -17.62
CA LEU A 111 11.29 -0.29 -17.00
C LEU A 111 11.40 -0.29 -15.46
N VAL A 112 12.61 -0.49 -14.92
CA VAL A 112 12.83 -0.47 -13.47
C VAL A 112 12.55 0.91 -12.88
N LEU A 113 12.99 1.97 -13.56
CA LEU A 113 12.72 3.34 -13.11
C LEU A 113 11.23 3.63 -13.08
N ALA A 114 10.51 3.29 -14.17
CA ALA A 114 9.07 3.49 -14.25
C ALA A 114 8.33 2.70 -13.16
N ALA A 115 8.67 1.43 -12.96
CA ALA A 115 8.09 0.60 -11.90
C ALA A 115 8.38 1.15 -10.49
N THR A 116 9.61 1.63 -10.25
CA THR A 116 9.99 2.22 -8.96
C THR A 116 9.23 3.52 -8.69
N LEU A 117 9.13 4.39 -9.68
CA LEU A 117 8.36 5.64 -9.55
C LEU A 117 6.87 5.37 -9.36
N ALA A 118 6.31 4.36 -10.03
CA ALA A 118 4.92 3.95 -9.82
C ALA A 118 4.68 3.47 -8.37
N ILE A 119 5.58 2.67 -7.80
CA ILE A 119 5.51 2.23 -6.39
C ILE A 119 5.60 3.44 -5.44
N ILE A 120 6.55 4.35 -5.64
CA ILE A 120 6.69 5.56 -4.82
C ILE A 120 5.40 6.39 -4.90
N SER A 121 4.90 6.64 -6.11
CA SER A 121 3.66 7.40 -6.32
C SER A 121 2.47 6.75 -5.61
N TYR A 122 2.30 5.44 -5.78
CA TYR A 122 1.21 4.71 -5.15
C TYR A 122 1.25 4.81 -3.62
N PHE A 123 2.38 4.48 -3.00
CA PHE A 123 2.48 4.48 -1.53
C PHE A 123 2.50 5.88 -0.93
N THR A 124 2.92 6.90 -1.66
CA THR A 124 2.72 8.30 -1.26
C THR A 124 1.23 8.65 -1.27
N HIS A 125 0.51 8.26 -2.31
CA HIS A 125 -0.94 8.46 -2.40
C HIS A 125 -1.69 7.63 -1.36
N GLY A 126 -1.19 6.45 -1.02
CA GLY A 126 -1.72 5.52 -0.02
C GLY A 126 -1.75 6.06 1.41
N VAL A 127 -1.11 7.20 1.70
CA VAL A 127 -1.26 7.89 2.99
C VAL A 127 -2.71 8.33 3.21
N LEU A 128 -3.39 8.77 2.14
CA LEU A 128 -4.76 9.31 2.16
C LEU A 128 -5.79 8.42 1.45
N ASN A 129 -5.37 7.27 0.94
CA ASN A 129 -6.23 6.34 0.22
C ASN A 129 -5.84 4.89 0.51
N ASN A 130 -6.79 3.98 0.28
CA ASN A 130 -6.63 2.55 0.47
C ASN A 130 -7.25 1.85 -0.75
N PHE A 131 -6.42 1.38 -1.67
CA PHE A 131 -6.82 0.75 -2.92
C PHE A 131 -6.19 -0.62 -3.16
N LEU A 132 -5.26 -1.08 -2.30
CA LEU A 132 -4.69 -2.44 -2.40
C LEU A 132 -5.73 -3.53 -2.17
N ASP A 133 -6.83 -3.20 -1.49
CA ASP A 133 -7.96 -4.11 -1.31
C ASP A 133 -8.77 -4.30 -2.60
N THR A 134 -8.44 -3.56 -3.66
CA THR A 134 -9.12 -3.64 -4.95
C THR A 134 -8.20 -4.18 -6.04
N ASP A 135 -8.69 -5.08 -6.88
CA ASP A 135 -7.93 -5.66 -7.99
C ASP A 135 -7.37 -4.62 -8.95
N LYS A 136 -8.06 -3.48 -9.08
CA LYS A 136 -7.71 -2.41 -10.02
C LYS A 136 -6.31 -1.84 -9.79
N LEU A 137 -5.87 -1.73 -8.53
CA LEU A 137 -4.55 -1.20 -8.20
C LEU A 137 -3.63 -2.24 -7.58
N ALA A 138 -4.15 -3.29 -6.96
CA ALA A 138 -3.33 -4.40 -6.47
C ALA A 138 -2.52 -5.04 -7.60
N VAL A 139 -3.16 -5.38 -8.72
CA VAL A 139 -2.48 -5.99 -9.88
C VAL A 139 -1.35 -5.12 -10.43
N PRO A 140 -1.53 -3.82 -10.75
CA PRO A 140 -0.43 -2.95 -11.16
C PRO A 140 0.72 -2.84 -10.15
N VAL A 141 0.44 -2.72 -8.86
CA VAL A 141 1.47 -2.61 -7.82
C VAL A 141 2.31 -3.88 -7.74
N TRP A 142 1.67 -5.05 -7.65
CA TRP A 142 2.37 -6.34 -7.63
C TRP A 142 3.13 -6.60 -8.93
N SER A 143 2.60 -6.15 -10.08
CA SER A 143 3.31 -6.23 -11.36
C SER A 143 4.58 -5.37 -11.38
N CYS A 144 4.55 -4.17 -10.80
CA CYS A 144 5.75 -3.34 -10.66
C CYS A 144 6.83 -4.02 -9.80
N LEU A 145 6.44 -4.66 -8.70
CA LEU A 145 7.36 -5.45 -7.87
C LEU A 145 7.95 -6.63 -8.63
N ALA A 146 7.13 -7.34 -9.40
CA ALA A 146 7.58 -8.45 -10.24
C ALA A 146 8.59 -7.98 -11.30
N ILE A 147 8.33 -6.87 -11.99
CA ILE A 147 9.26 -6.26 -12.97
C ILE A 147 10.61 -5.97 -12.33
N ILE A 148 10.64 -5.29 -11.18
CA ILE A 148 11.89 -4.99 -10.48
C ILE A 148 12.64 -6.27 -10.13
N THR A 149 11.93 -7.28 -9.62
CA THR A 149 12.53 -8.56 -9.19
C THR A 149 13.08 -9.33 -10.38
N VAL A 150 12.34 -9.44 -11.48
CA VAL A 150 12.78 -10.14 -12.68
C VAL A 150 14.03 -9.47 -13.26
N ILE A 151 14.05 -8.15 -13.34
CA ILE A 151 15.23 -7.45 -13.87
C ILE A 151 16.43 -7.56 -12.92
N ASP A 152 16.23 -7.53 -11.60
CA ASP A 152 17.31 -7.74 -10.63
C ASP A 152 17.93 -9.14 -10.76
N VAL A 153 17.10 -10.15 -10.98
CA VAL A 153 17.57 -11.55 -11.07
C VAL A 153 18.23 -11.83 -12.43
N TYR A 154 17.57 -11.50 -13.53
CA TYR A 154 17.96 -11.97 -14.88
C TYR A 154 18.78 -10.96 -15.69
N HIS A 155 18.66 -9.65 -15.43
CA HIS A 155 19.28 -8.61 -16.27
C HIS A 155 20.31 -7.75 -15.53
N SER A 156 20.58 -8.01 -14.24
CA SER A 156 21.61 -7.29 -13.49
C SER A 156 22.98 -7.95 -13.47
N GLY A 157 23.14 -9.06 -14.19
CA GLY A 157 24.42 -9.74 -14.39
C GLY A 157 24.88 -10.61 -13.21
N LYS A 158 23.98 -10.99 -12.32
CA LYS A 158 24.29 -11.83 -11.16
C LYS A 158 24.18 -13.33 -11.37
N THR A 159 23.55 -13.79 -12.46
CA THR A 159 23.42 -15.23 -12.72
C THR A 159 23.32 -15.52 -14.22
N ASN A 160 24.28 -16.27 -14.73
CA ASN A 160 24.12 -17.09 -15.93
C ASN A 160 23.30 -18.34 -15.56
N TYR A 161 22.01 -18.16 -15.22
CA TYR A 161 21.14 -19.32 -14.93
C TYR A 161 20.70 -20.05 -16.19
N PHE A 162 20.98 -19.51 -17.38
CA PHE A 162 20.78 -20.14 -18.68
C PHE A 162 22.02 -19.91 -19.53
N ASP A 163 23.15 -20.50 -19.17
CA ASP A 163 24.08 -20.92 -20.19
C ASP A 163 23.39 -22.08 -20.91
N PRO A 164 23.13 -21.96 -22.24
CA PRO A 164 22.71 -23.14 -23.01
C PRO A 164 23.80 -24.18 -22.80
N ILE A 165 23.38 -25.39 -22.43
CA ILE A 165 24.24 -26.55 -22.38
C ILE A 165 25.01 -26.48 -23.69
N SER A 166 26.34 -26.32 -23.62
CA SER A 166 27.21 -26.40 -24.79
C SER A 166 26.97 -27.76 -25.42
N GLU A 167 26.24 -27.80 -26.50
CA GLU A 167 26.24 -28.95 -27.41
C GLU A 167 27.62 -28.99 -28.12
N ASP A 168 28.62 -29.37 -27.35
CA ASP A 168 29.89 -29.83 -27.88
C ASP A 168 29.99 -31.34 -27.59
N GLN A 169 29.50 -32.14 -28.54
CA GLN A 169 30.04 -33.45 -28.91
C GLN A 169 29.70 -33.76 -30.35
#